data_346751b7f01cad0d2ae6a2cae678c8c3
#
_entry.id   346751b7f01cad0d2ae6a2cae678c8c3
#
_cell.length_a   1.000
_cell.length_b   1.000
_cell.length_c   1.000
_cell.angle_alpha   90.00
_cell.angle_beta   90.00
_cell.angle_gamma   90.00
#
_symmetry.space_group_name_H-M   'P 1'
#
loop_
_entity.id
_entity.type
_entity.pdbx_description
1 polymer ?
#
loop_
_entity_poly.entity_id
_entity_poly.type
_entity_poly.pdbx_seq_one_letter_code
_entity_poly.pdbx_strand_id
1 'polypeptide(L)'
;MTFSMAGLTAFLASKGIYFLTAVLLSLGIYGMISCKNYMKKLICMNIMQVAVIFFFLCFGQKTGGTIPVQVSGLLGARHYINPLPHGLMLTAIVVSLGTTGVGLALLTRIKEKYGSVEEEEIIRGENKFR
;
A
#
# COMPACT_ATOMS: atom_id res chain seq x y z
N MET A 1 -6.29 33.33 -20.48
CA MET A 1 -5.79 32.51 -19.35
C MET A 1 -4.99 31.32 -19.90
N THR A 2 -3.75 31.51 -20.21
CA THR A 2 -2.83 30.43 -20.53
C THR A 2 -2.36 29.83 -19.21
N PHE A 3 -3.09 28.82 -18.75
CA PHE A 3 -2.58 27.97 -17.68
C PHE A 3 -1.33 27.30 -18.27
N SER A 4 -0.17 27.83 -17.93
CA SER A 4 1.09 27.38 -18.48
C SER A 4 1.21 25.86 -18.21
N MET A 5 1.35 25.07 -19.28
CA MET A 5 1.59 23.62 -19.19
C MET A 5 2.76 23.31 -18.22
N ALA A 6 3.73 24.21 -18.16
CA ALA A 6 4.84 24.13 -17.21
C ALA A 6 4.41 24.28 -15.74
N GLY A 7 3.44 25.13 -15.44
CA GLY A 7 2.86 25.25 -14.09
C GLY A 7 2.05 24.02 -13.67
N LEU A 8 1.31 23.44 -14.60
CA LEU A 8 0.54 22.22 -14.36
C LEU A 8 1.45 21.01 -14.12
N THR A 9 2.51 20.88 -14.93
CA THR A 9 3.49 19.78 -14.76
C THR A 9 4.28 19.92 -13.46
N ALA A 10 4.66 21.13 -13.06
CA ALA A 10 5.32 21.38 -11.77
C ALA A 10 4.40 21.07 -10.59
N PHE A 11 3.13 21.48 -10.67
CA PHE A 11 2.13 21.17 -9.66
C PHE A 11 1.85 19.67 -9.56
N LEU A 12 1.72 18.98 -10.68
CA LEU A 12 1.54 17.52 -10.74
C LEU A 12 2.79 16.78 -10.25
N ALA A 13 3.99 17.28 -10.52
CA ALA A 13 5.22 16.69 -10.01
C ALA A 13 5.35 16.82 -8.48
N SER A 14 4.92 17.95 -7.90
CA SER A 14 5.01 18.20 -6.46
C SER A 14 3.89 17.56 -5.64
N LYS A 15 2.68 17.51 -6.21
CA LYS A 15 1.47 16.96 -5.55
C LYS A 15 1.03 15.60 -6.11
N GLY A 16 1.60 15.17 -7.23
CA GLY A 16 1.21 13.95 -7.93
C GLY A 16 1.40 12.69 -7.10
N ILE A 17 2.41 12.64 -6.24
CA ILE A 17 2.64 11.51 -5.32
C ILE A 17 1.45 11.33 -4.38
N TYR A 18 0.93 12.41 -3.79
CA TYR A 18 -0.23 12.35 -2.91
C TYR A 18 -1.49 11.91 -3.65
N PHE A 19 -1.69 12.42 -4.85
CA PHE A 19 -2.81 12.03 -5.70
C PHE A 19 -2.71 10.55 -6.12
N LEU A 20 -1.54 10.11 -6.54
CA LEU A 20 -1.28 8.71 -6.91
C LEU A 20 -1.53 7.77 -5.73
N THR A 21 -1.08 8.15 -4.53
CA THR A 21 -1.29 7.38 -3.29
C THR A 21 -2.77 7.27 -2.96
N ALA A 22 -3.53 8.35 -3.10
CA ALA A 22 -4.97 8.34 -2.88
C ALA A 22 -5.71 7.44 -3.88
N VAL A 23 -5.30 7.48 -5.15
CA VAL A 23 -5.86 6.62 -6.21
C VAL A 23 -5.56 5.14 -5.92
N LEU A 24 -4.32 4.80 -5.56
CA LEU A 24 -3.93 3.44 -5.21
C LEU A 24 -4.72 2.92 -3.99
N LEU A 25 -4.90 3.76 -2.98
CA LEU A 25 -5.68 3.41 -1.79
C LEU A 25 -7.13 3.11 -2.15
N SER A 26 -7.74 4.00 -2.93
CA SER A 26 -9.13 3.84 -3.40
C SER A 26 -9.29 2.58 -4.25
N LEU A 27 -8.33 2.31 -5.11
CA LEU A 27 -8.33 1.12 -5.97
C LEU A 27 -8.20 -0.17 -5.16
N GLY A 28 -7.35 -0.18 -4.14
CA GLY A 28 -7.19 -1.32 -3.22
C GLY A 28 -8.47 -1.64 -2.46
N ILE A 29 -9.12 -0.62 -1.89
CA ILE A 29 -10.39 -0.77 -1.18
C ILE A 29 -11.49 -1.23 -2.13
N TYR A 30 -11.62 -0.61 -3.29
CA TYR A 30 -12.59 -1.00 -4.31
C TYR A 30 -12.42 -2.45 -4.76
N GLY A 31 -11.17 -2.86 -5.02
CA GLY A 31 -10.85 -4.23 -5.39
C GLY A 31 -11.23 -5.25 -4.32
N MET A 32 -11.01 -4.94 -3.04
CA MET A 32 -11.41 -5.82 -1.94
C MET A 32 -12.93 -6.02 -1.86
N ILE A 33 -13.71 -4.99 -2.15
CA ILE A 33 -15.17 -5.05 -2.11
C ILE A 33 -15.72 -5.77 -3.34
N SER A 34 -15.19 -5.45 -4.53
CA SER A 34 -15.73 -5.93 -5.80
C SER A 34 -15.33 -7.37 -6.15
N CYS A 35 -14.19 -7.84 -5.67
CA CYS A 35 -13.70 -9.17 -6.02
C CYS A 35 -14.39 -10.25 -5.18
N LYS A 36 -14.93 -11.26 -5.85
CA LYS A 36 -15.56 -12.45 -5.25
C LYS A 36 -14.59 -13.61 -5.06
N ASN A 37 -13.35 -13.47 -5.48
CA ASN A 37 -12.31 -14.48 -5.37
C ASN A 37 -11.34 -14.10 -4.25
N TYR A 38 -11.14 -14.97 -3.27
CA TYR A 38 -10.28 -14.69 -2.13
C TYR A 38 -8.82 -14.44 -2.50
N MET A 39 -8.32 -15.09 -3.58
CA MET A 39 -6.97 -14.83 -4.07
C MET A 39 -6.84 -13.38 -4.58
N LYS A 40 -7.83 -12.90 -5.33
CA LYS A 40 -7.87 -11.51 -5.81
C LYS A 40 -8.02 -10.51 -4.66
N LYS A 41 -8.82 -10.84 -3.64
CA LYS A 41 -8.93 -10.02 -2.41
C LYS A 41 -7.58 -9.87 -1.71
N LEU A 42 -6.80 -10.94 -1.63
CA LEU A 42 -5.47 -10.91 -1.02
C LEU A 42 -4.50 -9.99 -1.79
N ILE A 43 -4.55 -10.04 -3.12
CA ILE A 43 -3.75 -9.14 -3.96
C ILE A 43 -4.17 -7.68 -3.76
N CYS A 44 -5.47 -7.39 -3.74
CA CYS A 44 -5.99 -6.04 -3.48
C CYS A 44 -5.61 -5.52 -2.09
N MET A 45 -5.59 -6.39 -1.08
CA MET A 45 -5.09 -6.07 0.25
C MET A 45 -3.62 -5.65 0.21
N ASN A 46 -2.78 -6.36 -0.55
CA ASN A 46 -1.37 -5.99 -0.71
C ASN A 46 -1.21 -4.62 -1.40
N ILE A 47 -2.01 -4.33 -2.41
CA ILE A 47 -2.01 -3.01 -3.07
C ILE A 47 -2.36 -1.91 -2.08
N MET A 48 -3.37 -2.12 -1.25
CA MET A 48 -3.76 -1.18 -0.20
C MET A 48 -2.63 -0.97 0.81
N GLN A 49 -1.96 -2.03 1.26
CA GLN A 49 -0.81 -1.93 2.17
C GLN A 49 0.32 -1.09 1.58
N VAL A 50 0.67 -1.30 0.32
CA VAL A 50 1.67 -0.51 -0.38
C VAL A 50 1.26 0.96 -0.46
N ALA A 51 0.01 1.26 -0.74
CA ALA A 51 -0.51 2.63 -0.77
C ALA A 51 -0.37 3.33 0.58
N VAL A 52 -0.68 2.65 1.68
CA VAL A 52 -0.51 3.17 3.05
C VAL A 52 0.96 3.44 3.35
N ILE A 53 1.86 2.55 2.96
CA ILE A 53 3.31 2.72 3.12
C ILE A 53 3.79 3.98 2.39
N PHE A 54 3.40 4.17 1.14
CA PHE A 54 3.73 5.38 0.38
C PHE A 54 3.16 6.64 1.00
N PHE A 55 1.96 6.57 1.54
CA PHE A 55 1.33 7.70 2.23
C PHE A 55 2.17 8.14 3.43
N PHE A 56 2.58 7.22 4.30
CA PHE A 56 3.45 7.53 5.44
C PHE A 56 4.82 8.03 5.00
N LEU A 57 5.37 7.50 3.92
CA LEU A 57 6.65 7.96 3.38
C LEU A 57 6.57 9.42 2.91
N CYS A 58 5.45 9.82 2.30
CA CYS A 58 5.22 11.19 1.87
C CYS A 58 5.20 12.19 3.04
N PHE A 59 4.70 11.80 4.20
CA PHE A 59 4.71 12.68 5.37
C PHE A 59 6.12 12.94 5.93
N GLY A 60 7.03 12.00 5.79
CA GLY A 60 8.41 12.15 6.24
C GLY A 60 9.29 12.96 5.29
N GLN A 61 8.82 13.22 4.09
CA GLN A 61 9.62 13.89 3.07
C GLN A 61 9.65 15.40 3.29
N LYS A 62 10.86 15.96 3.28
CA LYS A 62 11.10 17.40 3.39
C LYS A 62 11.80 17.91 2.13
N THR A 63 11.28 18.97 1.54
CA THR A 63 11.88 19.62 0.36
C THR A 63 13.26 20.16 0.73
N GLY A 64 14.31 19.72 -0.01
CA GLY A 64 15.69 20.13 0.25
C GLY A 64 16.36 19.45 1.45
N GLY A 65 15.69 18.44 2.06
CA GLY A 65 16.27 17.64 3.14
C GLY A 65 17.27 16.60 2.60
N THR A 66 18.31 16.32 3.39
CA THR A 66 19.31 15.28 3.10
C THR A 66 19.05 14.02 3.92
N ILE A 67 19.63 12.91 3.48
CA ILE A 67 19.61 11.64 4.21
C ILE A 67 20.17 11.84 5.62
N PRO A 68 19.61 11.23 6.69
CA PRO A 68 20.09 11.39 8.07
C PRO A 68 21.41 10.62 8.32
N VAL A 69 22.42 10.94 7.53
CA VAL A 69 23.80 10.49 7.71
C VAL A 69 24.64 11.73 8.03
N GLN A 70 25.49 11.62 9.04
CA GLN A 70 26.31 12.74 9.46
C GLN A 70 27.27 13.15 8.34
N VAL A 71 26.98 14.28 7.73
CA VAL A 71 27.85 14.90 6.74
C VAL A 71 28.59 16.06 7.40
N SER A 72 29.91 16.06 7.30
CA SER A 72 30.74 17.13 7.83
C SER A 72 30.34 18.47 7.22
N GLY A 73 29.84 19.38 8.04
CA GLY A 73 29.41 20.74 7.67
C GLY A 73 27.90 21.03 7.82
N LEU A 74 27.06 20.03 8.01
CA LEU A 74 25.64 20.21 8.28
C LEU A 74 25.35 19.99 9.76
N LEU A 75 25.44 21.06 10.54
CA LEU A 75 25.12 21.07 11.97
C LEU A 75 23.65 21.48 12.14
N GLY A 76 22.78 20.52 12.42
CA GLY A 76 21.39 20.74 12.81
C GLY A 76 20.39 19.79 12.17
N ALA A 77 19.44 19.33 12.97
CA ALA A 77 18.36 18.43 12.56
C ALA A 77 17.44 19.01 11.46
N ARG A 78 17.50 20.33 11.24
CA ARG A 78 16.68 21.01 10.24
C ARG A 78 17.03 20.67 8.79
N HIS A 79 18.22 20.15 8.55
CA HIS A 79 18.72 19.81 7.21
C HIS A 79 18.47 18.36 6.83
N TYR A 80 17.99 17.54 7.76
CA TYR A 80 17.77 16.12 7.56
C TYR A 80 16.28 15.79 7.38
N ILE A 81 16.03 14.77 6.57
CA ILE A 81 14.69 14.15 6.45
C ILE A 81 14.39 13.36 7.72
N ASN A 82 13.15 13.35 8.16
CA ASN A 82 12.72 12.55 9.30
C ASN A 82 12.88 11.04 8.98
N PRO A 83 13.73 10.27 9.72
CA PRO A 83 13.95 8.86 9.45
C PRO A 83 12.85 7.93 10.00
N LEU A 84 11.96 8.43 10.87
CA LEU A 84 10.91 7.64 11.52
C LEU A 84 9.95 7.00 10.52
N PRO A 85 9.38 7.71 9.52
CA PRO A 85 8.54 7.10 8.50
C PRO A 85 9.23 6.01 7.70
N HIS A 86 10.53 6.13 7.46
CA HIS A 86 11.32 5.11 6.76
C HIS A 86 11.44 3.82 7.60
N GLY A 87 11.68 3.94 8.90
CA GLY A 87 11.70 2.81 9.84
C GLY A 87 10.33 2.13 9.93
N LEU A 88 9.25 2.90 9.98
CA LEU A 88 7.87 2.39 9.94
C LEU A 88 7.57 1.66 8.64
N MET A 89 8.08 2.15 7.51
CA MET A 89 7.95 1.50 6.20
C MET A 89 8.60 0.12 6.18
N LEU A 90 9.81 -0.02 6.71
CA LEU A 90 10.51 -1.31 6.81
C LEU A 90 9.73 -2.30 7.67
N THR A 91 9.20 -1.88 8.81
CA THR A 91 8.35 -2.70 9.67
C THR A 91 7.07 -3.12 8.96
N ALA A 92 6.42 -2.21 8.26
CA ALA A 92 5.20 -2.48 7.49
C ALA A 92 5.43 -3.48 6.35
N ILE A 93 6.57 -3.44 5.67
CA ILE A 93 6.93 -4.41 4.62
C ILE A 93 7.05 -5.81 5.21
N VAL A 94 7.72 -5.98 6.35
CA VAL A 94 7.87 -7.28 7.01
C VAL A 94 6.53 -7.83 7.47
N VAL A 95 5.68 -7.00 8.07
CA VAL A 95 4.32 -7.38 8.48
C VAL A 95 3.46 -7.75 7.28
N SER A 96 3.55 -7.01 6.18
CA SER A 96 2.85 -7.30 4.93
C SER A 96 3.22 -8.67 4.37
N LEU A 97 4.51 -9.01 4.37
CA LEU A 97 4.99 -10.31 3.93
C LEU A 97 4.44 -11.44 4.83
N GLY A 98 4.47 -11.25 6.15
CA GLY A 98 3.95 -12.20 7.12
C GLY A 98 2.46 -12.45 6.96
N THR A 99 1.66 -11.41 6.85
CA THR A 99 0.20 -11.51 6.64
C THR A 99 -0.16 -12.14 5.31
N THR A 100 0.59 -11.86 4.25
CA THR A 100 0.41 -12.48 2.94
C THR A 100 0.71 -13.97 3.01
N GLY A 101 1.78 -14.39 3.68
CA GLY A 101 2.13 -15.78 3.88
C GLY A 101 1.05 -16.56 4.63
N VAL A 102 0.53 -16.02 5.73
CA VAL A 102 -0.59 -16.60 6.48
C VAL A 102 -1.86 -16.65 5.63
N GLY A 103 -2.15 -15.59 4.87
CA GLY A 103 -3.29 -15.53 3.98
C GLY A 103 -3.25 -16.61 2.90
N LEU A 104 -2.10 -16.83 2.27
CA LEU A 104 -1.91 -17.89 1.29
C LEU A 104 -2.07 -19.29 1.90
N ALA A 105 -1.56 -19.52 3.12
CA ALA A 105 -1.72 -20.78 3.83
C ALA A 105 -3.21 -21.07 4.13
N LEU A 106 -3.96 -20.06 4.57
CA LEU A 106 -5.39 -20.17 4.80
C LEU A 106 -6.16 -20.43 3.50
N LEU A 107 -5.79 -19.77 2.40
CA LEU A 107 -6.40 -20.02 1.08
C LEU A 107 -6.18 -21.44 0.60
N THR A 108 -5.00 -22.00 0.83
CA THR A 108 -4.71 -23.39 0.50
C THR A 108 -5.62 -24.33 1.29
N ARG A 109 -5.79 -24.11 2.59
CA ARG A 109 -6.72 -24.90 3.43
C ARG A 109 -8.18 -24.77 3.00
N ILE A 110 -8.61 -23.56 2.63
CA ILE A 110 -9.96 -23.33 2.12
C ILE A 110 -10.17 -24.11 0.83
N LYS A 111 -9.21 -24.05 -0.09
CA LYS A 111 -9.26 -24.79 -1.36
C LYS A 111 -9.30 -26.30 -1.15
N GLU A 112 -8.53 -26.84 -0.22
CA GLU A 112 -8.54 -28.26 0.12
C GLU A 112 -9.88 -28.70 0.71
N LYS A 113 -10.49 -27.88 1.57
CA LYS A 113 -11.74 -28.20 2.24
C LYS A 113 -12.97 -28.05 1.35
N TYR A 114 -13.03 -26.97 0.56
CA TYR A 114 -14.21 -26.60 -0.25
C TYR A 114 -14.03 -26.83 -1.75
N GLY A 115 -12.81 -27.13 -2.20
CA GLY A 115 -12.49 -27.34 -3.61
C GLY A 115 -12.41 -26.08 -4.48
N SER A 116 -12.74 -24.91 -3.91
CA SER A 116 -12.72 -23.63 -4.60
C SER A 116 -12.21 -22.50 -3.72
N VAL A 117 -11.78 -21.41 -4.34
CA VAL A 117 -11.41 -20.13 -3.69
C VAL A 117 -12.39 -19.02 -4.02
N GLU A 118 -13.50 -19.34 -4.72
CA GLU A 118 -14.54 -18.38 -5.01
C GLU A 118 -15.59 -18.34 -3.88
N GLU A 119 -15.90 -17.13 -3.44
CA GLU A 119 -16.80 -16.88 -2.31
C GLU A 119 -18.19 -17.48 -2.54
N GLU A 120 -18.73 -17.34 -3.73
CA GLU A 120 -20.06 -17.88 -4.08
C GLU A 120 -20.13 -19.41 -4.02
N GLU A 121 -19.07 -20.08 -4.49
CA GLU A 121 -19.01 -21.54 -4.47
C GLU A 121 -18.84 -22.09 -3.06
N ILE A 122 -18.08 -21.40 -2.21
CA ILE A 122 -17.89 -21.79 -0.80
C ILE A 122 -19.19 -21.65 -0.04
N ILE A 123 -19.92 -20.54 -0.17
CA ILE A 123 -21.21 -20.32 0.47
C ILE A 123 -22.25 -21.35 0.00
N ARG A 124 -22.25 -21.67 -1.29
CA ARG A 124 -23.15 -22.70 -1.85
C ARG A 124 -22.81 -24.10 -1.33
N GLY A 125 -21.51 -24.40 -1.17
CA GLY A 125 -21.02 -25.65 -0.60
C GLY A 125 -21.41 -25.81 0.86
N GLU A 126 -21.30 -24.76 1.68
CA GLU A 126 -21.68 -24.79 3.09
C GLU A 126 -23.17 -25.05 3.29
N ASN A 127 -24.03 -24.48 2.44
CA ASN A 127 -25.47 -24.75 2.47
C ASN A 127 -25.84 -26.20 2.11
N LYS A 128 -24.97 -26.93 1.44
CA LYS A 128 -25.19 -28.34 1.09
C LYS A 128 -24.85 -29.31 2.23
N PHE A 129 -24.05 -28.84 3.21
CA PHE A 129 -23.67 -29.62 4.40
C PHE A 129 -24.48 -29.31 5.64
N ARG A 130 -25.45 -28.39 5.56
CA ARG A 130 -26.48 -28.11 6.57
C ARG A 130 -27.76 -28.85 6.23
#